data_232a2411f197a381c79538de33bc0ef3
#
_entry.id   232a2411f197a381c79538de33bc0ef3
#
_cell.length_a   1.000
_cell.length_b   1.000
_cell.length_c   1.000
_cell.angle_alpha   90.00
_cell.angle_beta   90.00
_cell.angle_gamma   90.00
#
_symmetry.space_group_name_H-M   'P 1'
#
loop_
_entity.id
_entity.type
_entity.pdbx_description
1 polymer ?
#
loop_
_entity_poly.entity_id
_entity_poly.type
_entity_poly.pdbx_seq_one_letter_code
_entity_poly.pdbx_strand_id
1 'polypeptide(L)' 'NAKWMAIYNDFVVGYESGMTMVEIANRNNVSERTIYRYKAYYDKMREVEDNE' A
#
# COMPACT_ATOMS: atom_id res chain seq x y z
N ASN A 1 -10.26 -0.16 -9.88
CA ASN A 1 -11.40 0.75 -9.72
C ASN A 1 -11.10 1.85 -8.70
N ALA A 2 -12.05 2.78 -8.53
CA ALA A 2 -11.84 3.95 -7.67
C ALA A 2 -11.56 3.58 -6.20
N LYS A 3 -12.23 2.55 -5.69
CA LYS A 3 -12.04 2.12 -4.31
C LYS A 3 -10.64 1.55 -4.11
N TRP A 4 -10.19 0.72 -5.04
CA TRP A 4 -8.85 0.14 -4.96
C TRP A 4 -7.80 1.24 -4.97
N MET A 5 -7.94 2.19 -5.89
CA MET A 5 -6.99 3.29 -6.03
C MET A 5 -6.93 4.17 -4.78
N ALA A 6 -8.09 4.45 -4.19
CA ALA A 6 -8.15 5.27 -2.98
C ALA A 6 -7.40 4.59 -1.83
N ILE A 7 -7.61 3.30 -1.64
CA ILE A 7 -6.94 2.55 -0.57
C ILE A 7 -5.45 2.44 -0.87
N TYR A 8 -5.10 2.17 -2.13
CA TYR A 8 -3.69 2.08 -2.49
C TYR A 8 -2.95 3.41 -2.25
N ASN A 9 -3.57 4.53 -2.64
CA ASN A 9 -2.96 5.83 -2.41
C ASN A 9 -2.75 6.10 -0.92
N ASP A 10 -3.74 5.74 -0.10
CA ASP A 10 -3.62 5.91 1.35
C ASP A 10 -2.54 4.99 1.92
N PHE A 11 -2.43 3.78 1.37
CA PHE A 11 -1.36 2.87 1.76
C PHE A 11 0.01 3.49 1.48
N VAL A 12 0.21 4.03 0.29
CA VAL A 12 1.50 4.62 -0.09
C VAL A 12 1.88 5.75 0.87
N VAL A 13 0.93 6.65 1.15
CA VAL A 13 1.17 7.77 2.06
C VAL A 13 1.54 7.24 3.46
N GLY A 14 0.78 6.30 3.98
CA GLY A 14 1.02 5.74 5.30
C GLY A 14 2.35 4.98 5.38
N TYR A 15 2.60 4.15 4.37
CA TYR A 15 3.80 3.34 4.32
C TYR A 15 5.06 4.22 4.28
N GLU A 16 5.04 5.25 3.44
CA GLU A 16 6.18 6.15 3.30
C GLU A 16 6.36 7.06 4.52
N SER A 17 5.29 7.19 5.32
CA SER A 17 5.33 7.95 6.58
C SER A 17 5.74 7.10 7.78
N GLY A 18 5.97 5.80 7.58
CA GLY A 18 6.42 4.92 8.65
C GLY A 18 5.31 4.21 9.41
N MET A 19 4.08 4.22 8.92
CA MET A 19 2.99 3.48 9.55
C MET A 19 3.18 1.98 9.36
N THR A 20 2.72 1.20 10.33
CA THR A 20 2.76 -0.25 10.22
C THR A 20 1.64 -0.75 9.31
N MET A 21 1.78 -1.98 8.82
CA MET A 21 0.74 -2.61 8.00
C MET A 21 -0.58 -2.69 8.76
N VAL A 22 -0.52 -3.01 10.06
CA VAL A 22 -1.71 -3.10 10.90
C VAL A 22 -2.42 -1.75 10.97
N GLU A 23 -1.66 -0.68 11.20
CA GLU A 23 -2.23 0.66 11.28
C GLU A 23 -2.91 1.07 9.99
N ILE A 24 -2.27 0.79 8.86
CA ILE A 24 -2.83 1.14 7.55
C ILE A 24 -4.09 0.33 7.29
N ALA A 25 -4.08 -0.96 7.64
CA ALA A 25 -5.25 -1.82 7.46
C ALA A 25 -6.44 -1.33 8.29
N ASN A 26 -6.20 -1.00 9.56
CA ASN A 26 -7.25 -0.50 10.44
C ASN A 26 -7.82 0.82 9.93
N ARG A 27 -6.95 1.69 9.47
CA ARG A 27 -7.35 3.00 8.95
C ARG A 27 -8.26 2.88 7.73
N ASN A 28 -8.03 1.85 6.91
CA ASN A 28 -8.80 1.64 5.69
C ASN A 28 -9.90 0.61 5.84
N ASN A 29 -10.06 0.06 7.04
CA ASN A 29 -11.07 -0.96 7.33
C ASN A 29 -10.95 -2.17 6.40
N VAL A 30 -9.74 -2.62 6.19
CA VAL A 30 -9.45 -3.82 5.39
C VAL A 30 -8.52 -4.73 6.20
N SER A 31 -8.32 -5.96 5.73
CA SER A 31 -7.43 -6.89 6.41
C SER A 31 -5.96 -6.55 6.14
N GLU A 32 -5.08 -6.99 7.03
CA GLU A 32 -3.64 -6.85 6.81
C GLU A 32 -3.21 -7.52 5.52
N ARG A 33 -3.84 -8.65 5.20
CA ARG A 33 -3.53 -9.38 3.98
C ARG A 33 -3.71 -8.49 2.74
N THR A 34 -4.77 -7.69 2.74
CA THR A 34 -5.03 -6.76 1.64
C THR A 34 -3.90 -5.74 1.54
N ILE A 35 -3.46 -5.21 2.68
CA ILE A 35 -2.39 -4.21 2.70
C ILE A 35 -1.06 -4.83 2.24
N TYR A 36 -0.77 -6.08 2.63
CA TYR A 36 0.44 -6.74 2.16
C TYR A 36 0.42 -6.98 0.65
N ARG A 37 -0.77 -7.18 0.07
CA ARG A 37 -0.91 -7.29 -1.39
C ARG A 37 -0.55 -5.95 -2.05
N TYR A 38 -0.98 -4.85 -1.44
CA TYR A 38 -0.63 -3.52 -1.95
C TYR A 38 0.87 -3.25 -1.82
N LYS A 39 1.46 -3.74 -0.74
CA LYS A 39 2.91 -3.60 -0.55
C LYS A 39 3.68 -4.35 -1.64
N ALA A 40 3.22 -5.54 -2.01
CA ALA A 40 3.85 -6.30 -3.08
C ALA A 40 3.79 -5.54 -4.41
N TYR A 41 2.65 -4.92 -4.69
CA TYR A 41 2.51 -4.11 -5.90
C TYR A 41 3.43 -2.88 -5.84
N TYR A 42 3.48 -2.22 -4.70
CA TYR A 42 4.35 -1.06 -4.49
C TYR A 42 5.82 -1.42 -4.72
N ASP A 43 6.26 -2.53 -4.13
CA ASP A 43 7.65 -2.98 -4.28
C ASP A 43 7.97 -3.27 -5.73
N LYS A 44 7.04 -3.91 -6.44
CA LYS A 44 7.23 -4.24 -7.85
C LYS A 44 7.36 -2.99 -8.72
N MET A 45 6.53 -1.99 -8.47
CA MET A 45 6.57 -0.74 -9.24
C MET A 45 7.88 0.01 -9.00
N ARG A 46 8.37 0.01 -7.75
CA ARG A 46 9.64 0.64 -7.46
C ARG A 46 10.80 -0.09 -8.10
N GLU A 47 10.73 -1.41 -8.16
CA GLU A 47 11.75 -2.23 -8.81
C GLU A 47 11.86 -1.89 -10.29
N VAL A 48 10.72 -1.71 -10.96
CA VAL A 48 10.69 -1.31 -12.37
C VAL A 48 11.33 0.06 -12.54
N GLU A 49 10.99 1.02 -11.66
CA GLU A 49 11.55 2.37 -11.73
C GLU A 49 13.08 2.35 -11.53
N ASP A 50 13.55 1.53 -10.59
CA ASP A 50 14.97 1.46 -10.27
C ASP A 50 15.81 0.82 -11.38
N ASN A 51 15.17 0.09 -12.27
CA ASN A 51 15.84 -0.60 -13.36
C ASN A 51 15.93 0.20 -14.67
N GLU A 52 15.43 1.39 -14.67
CA GLU A 52 15.48 2.24 -15.86
C GLU A 52 16.85 2.83 -16.10
#